data_ba8c9f0ff39c34840ca1c5e381c67427
#
_entry.id   ba8c9f0ff39c34840ca1c5e381c67427
#
_cell.length_a   1.000
_cell.length_b   1.000
_cell.length_c   1.000
_cell.angle_alpha   90.00
_cell.angle_beta   90.00
_cell.angle_gamma   90.00
#
_symmetry.space_group_name_H-M   'P 1'
#
loop_
_entity.id
_entity.type
_entity.pdbx_description
1 polymer ?
#
loop_
_entity_poly.entity_id
_entity_poly.type
_entity_poly.pdbx_seq_one_letter_code
_entity_poly.pdbx_strand_id
1 'polypeptide(L)'
;MGTQERKQGEKSKTDFREMTAAHIREPKNADFVEVMFLESARIYKVSKNNRKCKEILKRLREAVEKKLAVRVQLDAPHGNVIEDVG
;
A
#
# COMPACT_ATOMS: atom_id res chain seq x y z
N MET A 1 -24.59 -7.76 -22.63
CA MET A 1 -24.03 -7.46 -22.32
C MET A 1 -23.56 -6.95 -21.65
N GLY A 2 -23.53 -6.95 -21.47
CA GLY A 2 -22.88 -6.33 -20.92
C GLY A 2 -22.53 -6.10 -20.08
N THR A 3 -22.46 -6.21 -20.12
CA THR A 3 -21.93 -5.76 -19.40
C THR A 3 -21.32 -5.79 -18.60
N GLN A 4 -21.08 -6.04 -18.67
CA GLN A 4 -20.34 -5.88 -18.02
C GLN A 4 -19.54 -5.57 -17.66
N GLU A 5 -19.28 -5.44 -18.14
CA GLU A 5 -18.44 -4.98 -17.87
C GLU A 5 -18.10 -4.22 -17.41
N ARG A 6 -18.33 -3.77 -17.72
CA ARG A 6 -18.03 -2.91 -17.28
C ARG A 6 -17.86 -2.58 -16.26
N LYS A 7 -18.02 -2.37 -16.04
CA LYS A 7 -17.77 -2.06 -14.97
C LYS A 7 -16.58 -2.35 -14.49
N GLN A 8 -15.96 -2.78 -15.07
CA GLN A 8 -14.78 -3.10 -14.76
C GLN A 8 -13.84 -2.03 -14.78
N GLY A 9 -13.95 -1.03 -15.46
CA GLY A 9 -13.09 0.09 -15.44
C GLY A 9 -12.94 0.66 -14.10
N GLU A 10 -13.97 0.61 -13.31
CA GLU A 10 -13.90 1.08 -12.02
C GLU A 10 -12.99 0.34 -11.20
N LYS A 11 -12.84 -0.91 -11.42
CA LYS A 11 -11.97 -1.69 -10.64
C LYS A 11 -10.56 -1.29 -10.77
N SER A 12 -10.18 -0.74 -11.91
CA SER A 12 -8.79 -0.35 -12.08
C SER A 12 -8.43 0.80 -11.18
N LYS A 13 -9.41 1.52 -10.64
CA LYS A 13 -9.11 2.59 -9.75
C LYS A 13 -8.74 2.10 -8.38
N THR A 14 -9.17 0.92 -8.01
CA THR A 14 -8.88 0.38 -6.70
C THR A 14 -7.98 -0.81 -6.89
N ASP A 15 -6.74 -0.55 -7.15
CA ASP A 15 -5.79 -1.61 -7.40
C ASP A 15 -5.21 -2.07 -6.07
N PHE A 16 -5.86 -3.06 -5.51
CA PHE A 16 -5.39 -3.63 -4.26
C PHE A 16 -4.47 -4.80 -4.52
N ARG A 17 -3.42 -4.89 -3.74
CA ARG A 17 -2.51 -6.02 -3.79
C ARG A 17 -2.33 -6.56 -2.39
N GLU A 18 -2.38 -7.87 -2.28
CA GLU A 18 -2.17 -8.50 -0.99
C GLU A 18 -0.69 -8.81 -0.85
N MET A 19 -0.05 -8.20 0.13
CA MET A 19 1.38 -8.36 0.31
C MET A 19 1.71 -8.44 1.79
N THR A 20 2.81 -9.11 2.10
CA THR A 20 3.24 -9.31 3.48
C THR A 20 4.30 -8.28 3.81
N ALA A 21 4.01 -7.39 4.76
CA ALA A 21 4.94 -6.36 5.14
C ALA A 21 6.16 -6.97 5.83
N ALA A 22 7.34 -6.58 5.38
CA ALA A 22 8.58 -7.13 5.90
C ALA A 22 9.38 -6.12 6.69
N HIS A 23 9.40 -4.87 6.26
CA HIS A 23 10.24 -3.88 6.91
C HIS A 23 9.70 -2.48 6.66
N ILE A 24 9.80 -1.60 7.66
CA ILE A 24 9.40 -0.22 7.55
C ILE A 24 10.57 0.64 7.96
N ARG A 25 10.86 1.66 7.17
CA ARG A 25 11.98 2.53 7.45
C ARG A 25 11.53 3.98 7.32
N GLU A 26 11.93 4.81 8.27
CA GLU A 26 11.61 6.22 8.25
C GLU A 26 12.88 7.02 8.03
N PRO A 27 13.16 7.40 6.77
CA PRO A 27 14.37 8.18 6.51
C PRO A 27 14.28 9.54 7.20
N LYS A 28 15.39 10.00 7.73
CA LYS A 28 15.44 11.29 8.39
C LYS A 28 15.13 12.39 7.41
N ASN A 29 14.34 13.36 7.84
CA ASN A 29 14.00 14.51 7.01
C ASN A 29 13.29 14.21 5.72
N ALA A 30 12.69 13.05 5.63
CA ALA A 30 11.90 12.69 4.44
C ALA A 30 10.43 12.92 4.70
N ASP A 31 9.68 13.21 3.63
CA ASP A 31 8.25 13.40 3.71
C ASP A 31 7.48 12.10 3.55
N PHE A 32 8.18 10.99 3.61
CA PHE A 32 7.56 9.70 3.40
C PHE A 32 8.20 8.64 4.27
N VAL A 33 7.49 7.53 4.41
CA VAL A 33 8.00 6.36 5.10
C VAL A 33 8.14 5.26 4.06
N GLU A 34 9.24 4.52 4.11
CA GLU A 34 9.49 3.44 3.15
C GLU A 34 8.99 2.12 3.71
N VAL A 35 8.38 1.33 2.85
CA VAL A 35 7.84 0.03 3.24
C VAL A 35 8.30 -1.01 2.24
N MET A 36 8.77 -2.14 2.74
CA MET A 36 9.20 -3.24 1.90
C MET A 36 8.35 -4.46 2.20
N PHE A 37 8.01 -5.20 1.15
CA PHE A 37 7.17 -6.38 1.27
C PHE A 37 7.93 -7.60 0.78
N LEU A 38 7.57 -8.76 1.30
CA LEU A 38 8.26 -9.99 0.93
C LEU A 38 8.10 -10.34 -0.54
N GLU A 39 6.94 -10.02 -1.09
CA GLU A 39 6.61 -10.44 -2.44
C GLU A 39 7.17 -9.53 -3.53
N SER A 40 7.79 -8.44 -3.16
CA SER A 40 8.24 -7.46 -4.15
C SER A 40 9.60 -6.93 -3.76
N ALA A 41 10.45 -6.73 -4.77
CA ALA A 41 11.75 -6.13 -4.55
C ALA A 41 11.68 -4.61 -4.54
N ARG A 42 10.50 -4.07 -4.82
CA ARG A 42 10.35 -2.61 -4.90
C ARG A 42 10.19 -2.01 -3.51
N ILE A 43 10.61 -0.76 -3.38
CA ILE A 43 10.38 -0.02 -2.15
C ILE A 43 9.14 0.83 -2.34
N TYR A 44 8.19 0.67 -1.45
CA TYR A 44 6.95 1.44 -1.49
C TYR A 44 7.02 2.57 -0.50
N LYS A 45 6.21 3.60 -0.68
CA LYS A 45 6.26 4.78 0.15
C LYS A 45 4.89 5.18 0.64
N VAL A 46 4.82 5.65 1.88
CA VAL A 46 3.61 6.24 2.42
C VAL A 46 3.92 7.71 2.67
N SER A 47 3.18 8.61 2.03
CA SER A 47 3.41 10.03 2.21
C SER A 47 2.99 10.46 3.60
N LYS A 48 3.79 11.27 4.27
CA LYS A 48 3.43 11.80 5.57
C LYS A 48 2.31 12.83 5.46
N ASN A 49 2.03 13.28 4.24
CA ASN A 49 0.92 14.19 3.99
C ASN A 49 -0.40 13.47 3.77
N ASN A 50 -0.37 12.15 3.69
CA ASN A 50 -1.58 11.37 3.54
C ASN A 50 -2.36 11.44 4.84
N ARG A 51 -3.64 11.77 4.75
CA ARG A 51 -4.49 11.91 5.92
C ARG A 51 -4.54 10.64 6.75
N LYS A 52 -4.40 9.51 6.10
CA LYS A 52 -4.44 8.22 6.78
C LYS A 52 -3.07 7.69 7.13
N CYS A 53 -2.05 8.51 7.03
CA CYS A 53 -0.68 8.06 7.22
C CYS A 53 -0.49 7.32 8.56
N LYS A 54 -0.97 7.89 9.65
CA LYS A 54 -0.81 7.27 10.94
C LYS A 54 -1.50 5.93 11.03
N GLU A 55 -2.69 5.84 10.47
CA GLU A 55 -3.44 4.61 10.50
C GLU A 55 -2.80 3.57 9.62
N ILE A 56 -2.33 3.97 8.44
CA ILE A 56 -1.65 3.07 7.53
C ILE A 56 -0.40 2.50 8.20
N LEU A 57 0.40 3.36 8.82
CA LEU A 57 1.61 2.91 9.46
C LEU A 57 1.34 2.00 10.64
N LYS A 58 0.28 2.28 11.39
CA LYS A 58 -0.07 1.43 12.51
C LYS A 58 -0.39 0.03 12.03
N ARG A 59 -1.17 -0.07 10.95
CA ARG A 59 -1.53 -1.37 10.39
C ARG A 59 -0.32 -2.09 9.81
N LEU A 60 0.56 -1.35 9.15
CA LEU A 60 1.75 -1.95 8.57
C LEU A 60 2.72 -2.43 9.64
N ARG A 61 2.90 -1.66 10.72
CA ARG A 61 3.79 -2.08 11.78
C ARG A 61 3.28 -3.34 12.46
N GLU A 62 1.97 -3.39 12.65
CA GLU A 62 1.36 -4.55 13.24
C GLU A 62 1.53 -5.76 12.32
N ALA A 63 1.39 -5.56 11.03
CA ALA A 63 1.55 -6.63 10.05
C ALA A 63 2.99 -7.13 10.03
N VAL A 64 3.98 -6.24 10.16
CA VAL A 64 5.36 -6.64 10.20
C VAL A 64 5.61 -7.49 11.45
N GLU A 65 5.10 -7.04 12.58
CA GLU A 65 5.30 -7.74 13.83
C GLU A 65 4.68 -9.11 13.82
N LYS A 66 3.47 -9.24 13.27
CA LYS A 66 2.76 -10.50 13.27
C LYS A 66 2.93 -11.29 11.98
N LYS A 67 3.70 -10.75 11.04
CA LYS A 67 3.96 -11.40 9.76
C LYS A 67 2.67 -11.71 9.01
N LEU A 68 1.81 -10.70 8.93
CA LEU A 68 0.52 -10.85 8.27
C LEU A 68 0.54 -10.16 6.92
N ALA A 69 -0.27 -10.68 6.01
CA ALA A 69 -0.49 -10.01 4.74
C ALA A 69 -1.52 -8.92 4.90
N VAL A 70 -1.38 -7.85 4.14
CA VAL A 70 -2.33 -6.76 4.15
C VAL A 70 -2.72 -6.43 2.73
N ARG A 71 -3.86 -5.81 2.56
CA ARG A 71 -4.31 -5.35 1.26
C ARG A 71 -3.85 -3.92 1.09
N VAL A 72 -2.99 -3.71 0.11
CA VAL A 72 -2.37 -2.42 -0.13
C VAL A 72 -2.99 -1.78 -1.35
N GLN A 73 -3.47 -0.56 -1.21
CA GLN A 73 -3.99 0.20 -2.33
C GLN A 73 -2.93 1.18 -2.79
N LEU A 74 -2.58 1.09 -4.07
CA LEU A 74 -1.55 1.95 -4.64
C LEU A 74 -2.18 3.08 -5.43
N ASP A 75 -1.42 4.15 -5.65
CA ASP A 75 -1.92 5.30 -6.38
C ASP A 75 -2.10 5.01 -7.87
N ALA A 76 -1.44 3.99 -8.37
CA ALA A 76 -1.55 3.60 -9.77
C ALA A 76 -1.20 2.12 -9.89
N PRO A 77 -1.59 1.46 -10.97
CA PRO A 77 -1.33 0.02 -11.10
C PRO A 77 0.13 -0.37 -10.96
N HIS A 78 1.02 0.47 -11.42
CA HIS A 78 2.44 0.17 -11.28
C HIS A 78 3.13 1.18 -10.37
N GLY A 79 2.35 1.86 -9.54
CA GLY A 79 2.89 2.85 -8.64
C GLY A 79 3.55 2.23 -7.43
N ASN A 80 4.26 3.05 -6.70
CA ASN A 80 4.88 2.60 -5.45
C ASN A 80 4.46 3.46 -4.27
N VAL A 81 3.43 4.27 -4.43
CA VAL A 81 2.91 5.10 -3.34
C VAL A 81 1.67 4.41 -2.78
N ILE A 82 1.71 4.13 -1.49
CA ILE A 82 0.61 3.47 -0.81
C ILE A 82 -0.41 4.50 -0.38
N GLU A 83 -1.65 4.35 -0.81
CA GLU A 83 -2.70 5.27 -0.45
C GLU A 83 -3.56 4.76 0.69
N ASP A 84 -3.64 3.46 0.85
CA ASP A 84 -4.43 2.91 1.94
C ASP A 84 -4.02 1.46 2.17
N VAL A 85 -4.35 0.95 3.35
CA VAL A 85 -4.07 -0.43 3.71
C VAL A 85 -5.28 -0.96 4.45
N GLY A 86 -5.77 -2.10 4.03
CA GLY A 86 -6.95 -2.70 4.65
C GLY A 86 -6.75 -4.09 5.16
#